data_51e4614dee51fa18b8074dd471695fb3
#
_entry.id   51e4614dee51fa18b8074dd471695fb3
#
_cell.length_a   1.000
_cell.length_b   1.000
_cell.length_c   1.000
_cell.angle_alpha   90.00
_cell.angle_beta   90.00
_cell.angle_gamma   90.00
#
_symmetry.space_group_name_H-M   'P 1'
#
loop_
_entity.id
_entity.type
_entity.pdbx_description
1 polymer ?
#
loop_
_entity_poly.entity_id
_entity_poly.type
_entity_poly.pdbx_seq_one_letter_code
_entity_poly.pdbx_strand_id
1 'polypeptide(L)' 'RWHTIVDERYRMTVMSDFGFGELYDLQNDPGEFDNLWDRPEHAALKARLLERLLQLEIEHIDTVPYPTGRA' A
#
# COMPACT_ATOMS: atom_id res chain seq x y z
N ARG A 1 0.09 -11.64 5.65
CA ARG A 1 -1.05 -10.76 5.58
C ARG A 1 -0.88 -9.69 4.53
N TRP A 2 -1.86 -9.53 3.66
CA TRP A 2 -1.75 -8.64 2.52
C TRP A 2 -2.55 -7.37 2.75
N HIS A 3 -1.96 -6.24 2.39
CA HIS A 3 -2.65 -4.96 2.40
C HIS A 3 -2.50 -4.35 1.02
N THR A 4 -3.62 -3.93 0.43
CA THR A 4 -3.60 -3.42 -0.93
C THR A 4 -4.23 -2.04 -0.97
N ILE A 5 -3.60 -1.13 -1.72
CA ILE A 5 -4.19 0.16 -2.04
C ILE A 5 -4.18 0.32 -3.55
N VAL A 6 -5.29 0.81 -4.08
CA VAL A 6 -5.45 1.07 -5.51
C VAL A 6 -5.92 2.50 -5.66
N ASP A 7 -5.24 3.26 -6.53
CA ASP A 7 -5.73 4.57 -6.88
C ASP A 7 -5.95 4.64 -8.40
N GLU A 8 -6.00 5.83 -8.95
CA GLU A 8 -6.33 5.99 -10.36
C GLU A 8 -5.28 5.39 -11.28
N ARG A 9 -4.06 5.24 -10.82
CA ARG A 9 -2.96 4.83 -11.66
C ARG A 9 -2.17 3.64 -11.13
N TYR A 10 -2.06 3.51 -9.81
CA TYR A 10 -1.16 2.52 -9.22
C TYR A 10 -1.89 1.54 -8.36
N ARG A 11 -1.37 0.33 -8.32
CA ARG A 11 -1.81 -0.67 -7.36
C ARG A 11 -0.60 -1.14 -6.56
N MET A 12 -0.67 -1.04 -5.25
CA MET A 12 0.41 -1.50 -4.38
C MET A 12 -0.15 -2.51 -3.38
N THR A 13 0.52 -3.63 -3.27
CA THR A 13 0.19 -4.66 -2.31
C THR A 13 1.41 -4.90 -1.43
N VAL A 14 1.19 -4.94 -0.12
CA VAL A 14 2.28 -5.13 0.84
C VAL A 14 1.98 -6.38 1.65
N MET A 15 3.00 -7.23 1.79
CA MET A 15 2.90 -8.37 2.68
C MET A 15 3.61 -7.99 3.97
N SER A 16 2.83 -7.82 5.04
CA SER A 16 3.32 -7.19 6.26
C SER A 16 4.40 -7.99 6.97
N ASP A 17 4.40 -9.31 6.80
CA ASP A 17 5.31 -10.14 7.56
C ASP A 17 6.73 -10.17 7.00
N PHE A 18 6.89 -9.83 5.74
CA PHE A 18 8.18 -10.02 5.08
C PHE A 18 8.78 -8.74 4.52
N GLY A 19 8.13 -7.61 4.70
CA GLY A 19 8.60 -6.37 4.11
C GLY A 19 8.69 -6.42 2.60
N PHE A 20 7.85 -7.22 1.99
CA PHE A 20 7.88 -7.52 0.57
C PHE A 20 6.55 -7.07 -0.03
N GLY A 21 6.57 -6.68 -1.29
CA GLY A 21 5.33 -6.26 -1.91
C GLY A 21 5.40 -6.19 -3.42
N GLU A 22 4.36 -5.60 -3.97
CA GLU A 22 4.22 -5.40 -5.40
C GLU A 22 3.71 -3.99 -5.64
N LEU A 23 4.23 -3.37 -6.69
CA LEU A 23 3.79 -2.04 -7.11
C LEU A 23 3.68 -2.04 -8.63
N TYR A 24 2.51 -1.70 -9.13
CA TYR A 24 2.27 -1.71 -10.57
C TYR A 24 1.70 -0.37 -11.02
N ASP A 25 2.16 0.07 -12.18
CA ASP A 25 1.63 1.27 -12.84
C ASP A 25 0.55 0.81 -13.82
N LEU A 26 -0.70 0.91 -13.41
CA LEU A 26 -1.80 0.37 -14.19
C LEU A 26 -2.03 1.14 -15.49
N GLN A 27 -1.56 2.37 -15.57
CA GLN A 27 -1.70 3.15 -16.78
C GLN A 27 -0.76 2.67 -17.87
N ASN A 28 0.51 2.40 -17.53
CA ASN A 28 1.51 1.97 -18.48
C ASN A 28 1.65 0.45 -18.55
N ASP A 29 1.14 -0.24 -17.54
CA ASP A 29 1.31 -1.68 -17.42
C ASP A 29 0.03 -2.30 -16.88
N PRO A 30 -1.08 -2.21 -17.65
CA PRO A 30 -2.35 -2.74 -17.16
C PRO A 30 -2.34 -4.25 -16.94
N GLY A 31 -1.40 -4.96 -17.54
CA GLY A 31 -1.28 -6.39 -17.33
C GLY A 31 -0.51 -6.77 -16.09
N GLU A 32 0.11 -5.79 -15.42
CA GLU A 32 0.85 -6.03 -14.17
C GLU A 32 2.00 -7.01 -14.37
N PHE A 33 2.79 -6.76 -15.41
CA PHE A 33 3.93 -7.61 -15.71
C PHE A 33 5.22 -7.12 -15.09
N ASP A 34 5.30 -5.83 -14.72
CA ASP A 34 6.54 -5.21 -14.25
C ASP A 34 6.35 -4.72 -12.82
N ASN A 35 6.83 -5.49 -11.87
CA ASN A 35 6.74 -5.12 -10.45
C ASN A 35 7.79 -4.06 -10.15
N LEU A 36 7.34 -2.88 -9.76
CA LEU A 36 8.20 -1.73 -9.51
C LEU A 36 8.66 -1.62 -8.07
N TRP A 37 8.33 -2.59 -7.24
CA TRP A 37 8.56 -2.50 -5.79
C TRP A 37 10.00 -2.19 -5.44
N ASP A 38 10.95 -2.83 -6.12
CA ASP A 38 12.36 -2.67 -5.82
C ASP A 38 13.08 -1.67 -6.71
N ARG A 39 12.35 -0.92 -7.54
CA ARG A 39 12.95 0.03 -8.45
C ARG A 39 13.31 1.32 -7.72
N PRO A 40 14.59 1.71 -7.68
CA PRO A 40 14.97 2.93 -6.96
C PRO A 40 14.34 4.20 -7.53
N GLU A 41 14.09 4.23 -8.82
CA GLU A 41 13.47 5.41 -9.41
C GLU A 41 12.02 5.60 -8.99
N HIS A 42 11.42 4.58 -8.37
CA HIS A 42 10.05 4.66 -7.86
C HIS A 42 9.98 4.68 -6.34
N ALA A 43 11.11 4.92 -5.68
CA ALA A 43 11.17 4.88 -4.22
C ALA A 43 10.28 5.95 -3.59
N ALA A 44 10.27 7.15 -4.16
CA ALA A 44 9.44 8.23 -3.62
C ALA A 44 7.95 7.92 -3.78
N LEU A 45 7.58 7.36 -4.92
CA LEU A 45 6.20 6.94 -5.16
C LEU A 45 5.79 5.85 -4.18
N LYS A 46 6.66 4.87 -3.98
CA LYS A 46 6.37 3.78 -3.04
C LYS A 46 6.18 4.33 -1.64
N ALA A 47 7.04 5.25 -1.20
CA ALA A 47 6.93 5.83 0.12
C ALA A 47 5.61 6.58 0.29
N ARG A 48 5.20 7.33 -0.73
CA ARG A 48 3.95 8.07 -0.69
C ARG A 48 2.74 7.13 -0.59
N LEU A 49 2.77 6.05 -1.34
CA LEU A 49 1.67 5.08 -1.32
C LEU A 49 1.64 4.31 0.00
N LEU A 50 2.80 4.00 0.56
CA LEU A 50 2.87 3.37 1.87
C LEU A 50 2.30 4.28 2.95
N GLU A 51 2.63 5.56 2.89
CA GLU A 51 2.09 6.52 3.83
C GLU A 51 0.57 6.60 3.72
N ARG A 52 0.06 6.63 2.50
CA ARG A 52 -1.37 6.68 2.29
C ARG A 52 -2.06 5.41 2.79
N LEU A 53 -1.45 4.26 2.54
CA LEU A 53 -1.99 2.99 3.03
C LEU A 53 -2.05 2.98 4.56
N LEU A 54 -0.97 3.44 5.19
CA LEU A 54 -0.92 3.52 6.63
C LEU A 54 -2.02 4.44 7.17
N GLN A 55 -2.22 5.57 6.51
CA GLN A 55 -3.24 6.52 6.92
C GLN A 55 -4.63 5.93 6.84
N LEU A 56 -4.91 5.18 5.77
CA LEU A 56 -6.20 4.51 5.61
C LEU A 56 -6.40 3.44 6.67
N GLU A 57 -5.35 2.73 7.03
CA GLU A 57 -5.42 1.73 8.08
C GLU A 57 -5.72 2.37 9.42
N ILE A 58 -5.09 3.49 9.71
CA ILE A 58 -5.33 4.23 10.95
C ILE A 58 -6.76 4.74 11.01
N GLU A 59 -7.26 5.29 9.91
CA GLU A 59 -8.64 5.79 9.86
C GLU A 59 -9.64 4.67 10.08
N HIS A 60 -9.34 3.50 9.54
CA HIS A 60 -10.21 2.36 9.76
C HIS A 60 -10.24 1.95 11.23
N ILE A 61 -9.10 1.97 11.87
CA ILE A 61 -9.02 1.67 13.30
C ILE A 61 -9.80 2.69 14.10
N ASP A 62 -9.70 3.96 13.73
CA ASP A 62 -10.39 5.03 14.45
C ASP A 62 -11.89 4.94 14.35
N THR A 63 -12.41 4.32 13.30
CA THR A 63 -13.85 4.17 13.14
C THR A 63 -14.40 2.97 13.88
N VAL A 64 -13.55 2.13 14.44
CA VAL A 64 -13.99 0.97 15.20
C VAL A 64 -14.19 1.38 16.65
N PRO A 65 -15.35 1.16 17.22
CA PRO A 65 -15.54 1.48 18.62
C PRO A 65 -14.65 0.58 19.47
N TYR A 66 -13.87 1.21 20.33
CA TYR A 66 -13.02 0.49 21.17
C TYR A 66 -13.54 0.42 22.50
N PRO A 67 -13.44 -0.68 23.04
CA PRO A 67 -13.61 -0.65 24.42
C PRO A 67 -12.37 -0.11 24.92
N THR A 68 -11.79 0.10 24.96
CA THR A 68 -10.87 0.52 25.38
C THR A 68 -9.91 0.77 25.13
N GLY A 69 -9.82 1.07 25.14
CA GLY A 69 -8.92 1.46 24.96
C GLY A 69 -7.85 0.83 24.81
N ARG A 70 -7.69 0.65 24.54
CA ARG A 70 -6.79 0.29 24.39
C ARG A 70 -6.09 0.70 24.35
N ALA A 71 -6.03 0.71 24.56
CA ALA A 71 -5.31 1.06 24.70
C ALA A 71 -4.80 1.20 24.45
#